data_56a3c606d0c976981d7e7ab17270da4c
#
_entry.id   56a3c606d0c976981d7e7ab17270da4c
#
_cell.length_a   1.000
_cell.length_b   1.000
_cell.length_c   1.000
_cell.angle_alpha   90.00
_cell.angle_beta   90.00
_cell.angle_gamma   90.00
#
_symmetry.space_group_name_H-M   'P 1'
#
loop_
_entity.id
_entity.type
_entity.pdbx_description
1 polymer ?
#
loop_
_entity_poly.entity_id
_entity_poly.type
_entity_poly.pdbx_seq_one_letter_code
_entity_poly.pdbx_strand_id
1 'polypeptide(L)'
;MCRFQSFVLAGLSAFVGMFAFAGGQPWTHRNFQNDPEDFRFAIVPDRGGGDYRGAFTNALAKVNLMRPEFVMTVGDLITGLKKPDILRKQQAELTNMTAKVIAPFFYVVGNHDITRSRPCYTNNNEESRMVWKEFYGDSTYYSFTYKKCLFVCLNTMEGRDMRPKQVGITAEQYAWARKTLAENADVRWTFVFMHQPGEWKTDAWENFEKNGLKGRRYTVFAGDWHEYLHARRYGHDYYVLSVAGGVSANNKEDSKTLLGPEYGEMDHITWVTMTKDGPVVANLKLDGIFAGDYLDQSNTKAPPRKWKVDRD
;
A
#
# COMPACT_ATOMS: atom_id res chain seq x y z
N MET A 1 5.34 61.96 -50.57
CA MET A 1 4.30 61.54 -49.62
C MET A 1 4.76 60.20 -48.99
N CYS A 2 5.49 60.29 -47.85
CA CYS A 2 5.88 59.11 -47.09
C CYS A 2 4.89 58.88 -45.96
N ARG A 3 4.29 57.67 -45.93
CA ARG A 3 3.46 57.24 -44.80
C ARG A 3 4.32 56.45 -43.81
N PHE A 4 4.47 57.02 -42.63
CA PHE A 4 4.99 56.30 -41.46
C PHE A 4 3.95 55.33 -40.93
N GLN A 5 4.30 54.04 -40.86
CA GLN A 5 3.54 53.05 -40.12
C GLN A 5 4.14 52.94 -38.71
N SER A 6 3.33 53.30 -37.72
CA SER A 6 3.67 53.13 -36.31
C SER A 6 3.39 51.69 -35.89
N PHE A 7 4.42 50.95 -35.49
CA PHE A 7 4.28 49.68 -34.81
C PHE A 7 3.99 49.92 -33.33
N VAL A 8 2.83 49.51 -32.86
CA VAL A 8 2.49 49.45 -31.44
C VAL A 8 3.04 48.13 -30.89
N LEU A 9 4.10 48.18 -30.08
CA LEU A 9 4.53 47.05 -29.27
C LEU A 9 3.57 46.94 -28.08
N ALA A 10 2.73 45.89 -28.08
CA ALA A 10 1.96 45.50 -26.90
C ALA A 10 2.89 44.73 -25.94
N GLY A 11 3.34 45.36 -24.90
CA GLY A 11 4.08 44.73 -23.81
C GLY A 11 3.12 43.85 -23.00
N LEU A 12 3.32 42.52 -23.02
CA LEU A 12 2.70 41.60 -22.07
C LEU A 12 3.43 41.78 -20.72
N SER A 13 2.86 42.55 -19.81
CA SER A 13 3.29 42.57 -18.41
C SER A 13 2.80 41.27 -17.75
N ALA A 14 3.71 40.33 -17.53
CA ALA A 14 3.46 39.19 -16.66
C ALA A 14 3.33 39.71 -15.21
N PHE A 15 2.11 39.82 -14.72
CA PHE A 15 1.83 40.00 -13.30
C PHE A 15 2.29 38.74 -12.55
N VAL A 16 3.54 38.75 -12.08
CA VAL A 16 3.96 37.84 -11.01
C VAL A 16 3.28 38.36 -9.75
N GLY A 17 2.18 37.73 -9.36
CA GLY A 17 1.51 38.01 -8.10
C GLY A 17 2.46 37.71 -6.95
N MET A 18 3.17 38.72 -6.46
CA MET A 18 3.80 38.70 -5.16
C MET A 18 2.68 38.59 -4.13
N PHE A 19 2.41 37.40 -3.63
CA PHE A 19 1.66 37.26 -2.39
C PHE A 19 2.49 37.88 -1.27
N ALA A 20 2.16 39.12 -0.91
CA ALA A 20 2.69 39.75 0.28
C ALA A 20 2.14 38.96 1.49
N PHE A 21 2.98 38.14 2.09
CA PHE A 21 2.71 37.55 3.39
C PHE A 21 2.81 38.68 4.44
N ALA A 22 1.66 39.23 4.83
CA ALA A 22 1.56 40.06 6.02
C ALA A 22 1.63 39.14 7.24
N GLY A 23 2.83 38.86 7.74
CA GLY A 23 3.06 37.99 8.91
C GLY A 23 4.27 37.09 8.72
N GLY A 24 4.83 36.58 9.79
CA GLY A 24 6.12 35.92 9.90
C GLY A 24 6.55 34.99 8.76
N GLN A 25 7.82 35.04 8.44
CA GLN A 25 8.46 34.10 7.49
C GLN A 25 8.84 32.80 8.20
N PRO A 26 8.89 31.65 7.49
CA PRO A 26 9.39 30.43 8.09
C PRO A 26 10.83 30.62 8.59
N TRP A 27 11.12 30.18 9.81
CA TRP A 27 12.44 30.28 10.42
C TRP A 27 13.54 29.51 9.64
N THR A 28 13.15 28.49 8.86
CA THR A 28 14.06 27.69 8.05
C THR A 28 14.32 28.27 6.67
N HIS A 29 13.67 29.33 6.28
CA HIS A 29 13.70 29.92 4.93
C HIS A 29 13.33 28.88 3.82
N ARG A 30 12.55 27.87 4.14
CA ARG A 30 12.05 26.86 3.20
C ARG A 30 10.70 27.29 2.65
N ASN A 31 10.42 26.96 1.39
CA ASN A 31 9.11 27.14 0.78
C ASN A 31 8.11 26.11 1.30
N PHE A 32 6.82 26.43 1.22
CA PHE A 32 5.77 25.46 1.49
C PHE A 32 5.87 24.29 0.52
N GLN A 33 5.64 23.08 1.05
CA GLN A 33 5.58 21.84 0.26
C GLN A 33 4.14 21.66 -0.25
N ASN A 34 3.87 22.17 -1.43
CA ASN A 34 2.54 22.18 -2.04
C ASN A 34 2.56 21.80 -3.53
N ASP A 35 3.49 20.94 -3.94
CA ASP A 35 3.54 20.44 -5.32
C ASP A 35 2.23 19.69 -5.63
N PRO A 36 1.46 20.09 -6.65
CA PRO A 36 0.19 19.46 -6.99
C PRO A 36 0.36 18.02 -7.49
N GLU A 37 1.54 17.62 -7.92
CA GLU A 37 1.86 16.26 -8.32
C GLU A 37 2.20 15.36 -7.12
N ASP A 38 2.44 15.93 -5.95
CA ASP A 38 2.62 15.15 -4.73
C ASP A 38 1.30 14.51 -4.31
N PHE A 39 1.39 13.30 -3.78
CA PHE A 39 0.24 12.60 -3.22
C PHE A 39 0.66 11.61 -2.15
N ARG A 40 -0.32 11.14 -1.39
CA ARG A 40 -0.11 10.23 -0.28
C ARG A 40 -1.07 9.06 -0.37
N PHE A 41 -0.54 7.87 -0.16
CA PHE A 41 -1.37 6.68 -0.02
C PHE A 41 -0.90 5.83 1.16
N ALA A 42 -1.83 5.07 1.72
CA ALA A 42 -1.54 4.12 2.77
C ALA A 42 -1.45 2.70 2.19
N ILE A 43 -0.64 1.85 2.80
CA ILE A 43 -0.66 0.42 2.55
C ILE A 43 -1.01 -0.27 3.87
N VAL A 44 -2.10 -1.03 3.86
CA VAL A 44 -2.50 -1.86 4.99
C VAL A 44 -1.99 -3.28 4.72
N PRO A 45 -1.05 -3.79 5.53
CA PRO A 45 -0.47 -5.11 5.31
C PRO A 45 -1.36 -6.25 5.78
N ASP A 46 -0.81 -7.45 5.82
CA ASP A 46 -1.48 -8.71 6.07
C ASP A 46 -2.36 -8.68 7.32
N ARG A 47 -3.62 -9.09 7.17
CA ARG A 47 -4.52 -9.48 8.26
C ARG A 47 -4.46 -10.99 8.51
N GLY A 48 -3.80 -11.74 7.64
CA GLY A 48 -3.78 -13.20 7.55
C GLY A 48 -3.51 -13.90 8.87
N GLY A 49 -4.16 -15.06 9.07
CA GLY A 49 -4.15 -15.78 10.33
C GLY A 49 -5.21 -15.34 11.34
N GLY A 50 -5.97 -14.28 11.04
CA GLY A 50 -7.10 -13.77 11.82
C GLY A 50 -6.78 -12.48 12.58
N ASP A 51 -7.71 -11.52 12.47
CA ASP A 51 -7.70 -10.26 13.25
C ASP A 51 -8.14 -10.55 14.69
N TYR A 52 -7.31 -11.27 15.42
CA TYR A 52 -7.65 -11.71 16.78
C TYR A 52 -7.52 -10.61 17.84
N ARG A 53 -6.93 -9.47 17.49
CA ARG A 53 -6.75 -8.33 18.41
C ARG A 53 -7.49 -7.06 18.00
N GLY A 54 -8.31 -7.14 16.97
CA GLY A 54 -8.95 -5.96 16.38
C GLY A 54 -7.95 -5.01 15.70
N ALA A 55 -6.72 -5.46 15.43
CA ALA A 55 -5.66 -4.64 14.89
C ALA A 55 -5.99 -4.13 13.48
N PHE A 56 -6.58 -4.97 12.64
CA PHE A 56 -6.98 -4.56 11.28
C PHE A 56 -8.05 -3.44 11.33
N THR A 57 -9.09 -3.60 12.14
CA THR A 57 -10.12 -2.57 12.31
C THR A 57 -9.53 -1.26 12.86
N ASN A 58 -8.57 -1.38 13.80
CA ASN A 58 -7.82 -0.22 14.30
C ASN A 58 -6.98 0.43 13.18
N ALA A 59 -6.31 -0.37 12.34
CA ALA A 59 -5.56 0.14 11.19
C ALA A 59 -6.47 0.94 10.25
N LEU A 60 -7.65 0.42 9.90
CA LEU A 60 -8.61 1.13 9.04
C LEU A 60 -9.09 2.45 9.67
N ALA A 61 -9.32 2.47 10.99
CA ALA A 61 -9.67 3.69 11.70
C ALA A 61 -8.53 4.73 11.66
N LYS A 62 -7.27 4.29 11.83
CA LYS A 62 -6.09 5.17 11.71
C LYS A 62 -5.90 5.70 10.28
N VAL A 63 -6.12 4.87 9.27
CA VAL A 63 -6.14 5.30 7.86
C VAL A 63 -7.13 6.44 7.65
N ASN A 64 -8.34 6.33 8.23
CA ASN A 64 -9.35 7.38 8.13
C ASN A 64 -8.92 8.69 8.80
N LEU A 65 -8.14 8.65 9.89
CA LEU A 65 -7.56 9.85 10.52
C LEU A 65 -6.53 10.52 9.62
N MET A 66 -5.74 9.73 8.92
CA MET A 66 -4.62 10.21 8.11
C MET A 66 -5.05 10.73 6.73
N ARG A 67 -6.24 10.37 6.24
CA ARG A 67 -6.83 10.88 4.99
C ARG A 67 -5.93 10.68 3.76
N PRO A 68 -5.49 9.45 3.43
CA PRO A 68 -4.77 9.20 2.18
C PRO A 68 -5.67 9.44 0.96
N GLU A 69 -5.09 9.66 -0.20
CA GLU A 69 -5.83 9.72 -1.47
C GLU A 69 -6.44 8.35 -1.83
N PHE A 70 -5.77 7.27 -1.48
CA PHE A 70 -6.27 5.89 -1.60
C PHE A 70 -5.49 4.93 -0.69
N VAL A 71 -5.96 3.71 -0.60
CA VAL A 71 -5.37 2.64 0.22
C VAL A 71 -5.02 1.46 -0.67
N MET A 72 -3.82 0.92 -0.51
CA MET A 72 -3.36 -0.33 -1.12
C MET A 72 -3.28 -1.43 -0.06
N THR A 73 -3.18 -2.68 -0.52
CA THR A 73 -2.84 -3.83 0.32
C THR A 73 -1.71 -4.65 -0.30
N VAL A 74 -1.23 -5.66 0.42
CA VAL A 74 -0.26 -6.64 -0.09
C VAL A 74 -0.76 -8.09 0.00
N GLY A 75 -2.07 -8.28 0.18
CA GLY A 75 -2.71 -9.61 0.22
C GLY A 75 -3.00 -10.11 1.63
N ASP A 76 -3.54 -11.33 1.70
CA ASP A 76 -3.89 -12.05 2.94
C ASP A 76 -4.82 -11.24 3.87
N LEU A 77 -5.93 -10.75 3.33
CA LEU A 77 -6.89 -9.94 4.08
C LEU A 77 -7.96 -10.76 4.79
N ILE A 78 -8.07 -12.05 4.47
CA ILE A 78 -8.94 -13.00 5.17
C ILE A 78 -8.12 -14.15 5.75
N THR A 79 -8.68 -14.88 6.70
CA THR A 79 -8.03 -16.08 7.23
C THR A 79 -7.93 -17.19 6.19
N GLY A 80 -8.85 -17.22 5.24
CA GLY A 80 -8.82 -18.13 4.10
C GLY A 80 -8.80 -19.60 4.45
N LEU A 81 -8.26 -20.43 3.54
CA LEU A 81 -7.97 -21.85 3.73
C LEU A 81 -9.20 -22.66 4.19
N LYS A 82 -10.39 -22.33 3.69
CA LYS A 82 -11.67 -22.89 4.10
C LYS A 82 -12.55 -23.24 2.89
N LYS A 83 -13.68 -23.90 3.16
CA LYS A 83 -14.70 -24.17 2.14
C LYS A 83 -15.29 -22.84 1.60
N PRO A 84 -15.79 -22.83 0.36
CA PRO A 84 -16.30 -21.63 -0.30
C PRO A 84 -17.32 -20.82 0.52
N ASP A 85 -18.24 -21.47 1.21
CA ASP A 85 -19.25 -20.79 2.04
C ASP A 85 -18.63 -20.00 3.20
N ILE A 86 -17.54 -20.54 3.78
CA ILE A 86 -16.81 -19.83 4.85
C ILE A 86 -16.00 -18.69 4.23
N LEU A 87 -15.40 -18.90 3.05
CA LEU A 87 -14.70 -17.84 2.35
C LEU A 87 -15.62 -16.67 2.00
N ARG A 88 -16.84 -16.94 1.50
CA ARG A 88 -17.83 -15.88 1.24
C ARG A 88 -18.17 -15.08 2.49
N LYS A 89 -18.32 -15.74 3.65
CA LYS A 89 -18.54 -15.06 4.92
C LYS A 89 -17.37 -14.16 5.31
N GLN A 90 -16.14 -14.64 5.15
CA GLN A 90 -14.94 -13.88 5.45
C GLN A 90 -14.77 -12.70 4.49
N GLN A 91 -15.04 -12.88 3.21
CA GLN A 91 -15.00 -11.79 2.22
C GLN A 91 -16.09 -10.75 2.49
N ALA A 92 -17.30 -11.17 2.83
CA ALA A 92 -18.38 -10.25 3.21
C ALA A 92 -18.03 -9.45 4.48
N GLU A 93 -17.42 -10.09 5.48
CA GLU A 93 -16.93 -9.42 6.68
C GLU A 93 -15.85 -8.37 6.34
N LEU A 94 -14.86 -8.76 5.52
CA LEU A 94 -13.81 -7.86 5.04
C LEU A 94 -14.42 -6.65 4.31
N THR A 95 -15.34 -6.90 3.38
CA THR A 95 -16.03 -5.84 2.63
C THR A 95 -16.76 -4.88 3.56
N ASN A 96 -17.45 -5.39 4.60
CA ASN A 96 -18.12 -4.56 5.60
C ASN A 96 -17.14 -3.71 6.44
N MET A 97 -15.93 -4.23 6.70
CA MET A 97 -14.90 -3.46 7.40
C MET A 97 -14.32 -2.37 6.50
N THR A 98 -13.94 -2.74 5.28
CA THR A 98 -13.31 -1.80 4.33
C THR A 98 -14.26 -0.75 3.78
N ALA A 99 -15.57 -1.02 3.72
CA ALA A 99 -16.59 -0.04 3.39
C ALA A 99 -16.63 1.18 4.35
N LYS A 100 -16.03 1.07 5.54
CA LYS A 100 -15.88 2.19 6.48
C LYS A 100 -14.69 3.09 6.18
N VAL A 101 -13.82 2.69 5.26
CA VAL A 101 -12.70 3.51 4.79
C VAL A 101 -13.23 4.53 3.80
N ILE A 102 -12.89 5.79 4.03
CA ILE A 102 -13.39 6.92 3.21
C ILE A 102 -12.60 7.12 1.91
N ALA A 103 -11.40 6.54 1.81
CA ALA A 103 -10.57 6.57 0.61
C ALA A 103 -10.83 5.32 -0.25
N PRO A 104 -10.62 5.38 -1.60
CA PRO A 104 -10.63 4.20 -2.45
C PRO A 104 -9.69 3.12 -1.92
N PHE A 105 -10.13 1.86 -1.94
CA PHE A 105 -9.41 0.73 -1.36
C PHE A 105 -9.12 -0.32 -2.45
N PHE A 106 -7.84 -0.62 -2.67
CA PHE A 106 -7.36 -1.53 -3.71
C PHE A 106 -6.83 -2.83 -3.09
N TYR A 107 -7.35 -3.96 -3.53
CA TYR A 107 -7.02 -5.28 -3.01
C TYR A 107 -5.93 -5.93 -3.86
N VAL A 108 -4.91 -6.49 -3.21
CA VAL A 108 -3.93 -7.41 -3.80
C VAL A 108 -4.21 -8.80 -3.30
N VAL A 109 -4.07 -9.80 -4.16
CA VAL A 109 -4.34 -11.19 -3.83
C VAL A 109 -3.17 -11.79 -3.04
N GLY A 110 -3.51 -12.43 -1.91
CA GLY A 110 -2.61 -13.29 -1.14
C GLY A 110 -3.01 -14.77 -1.20
N ASN A 111 -2.23 -15.64 -0.59
CA ASN A 111 -2.52 -17.07 -0.62
C ASN A 111 -3.74 -17.43 0.23
N HIS A 112 -3.99 -16.75 1.33
CA HIS A 112 -5.18 -16.95 2.15
C HIS A 112 -6.47 -16.54 1.42
N ASP A 113 -6.37 -15.60 0.47
CA ASP A 113 -7.54 -15.05 -0.22
C ASP A 113 -8.12 -16.03 -1.26
N ILE A 114 -7.27 -16.86 -1.89
CA ILE A 114 -7.65 -17.71 -3.04
C ILE A 114 -7.24 -19.18 -2.94
N THR A 115 -6.80 -19.66 -1.77
CA THR A 115 -6.49 -21.08 -1.58
C THR A 115 -7.44 -21.76 -0.62
N ARG A 116 -7.73 -23.04 -0.86
CA ARG A 116 -8.75 -23.81 -0.12
C ARG A 116 -8.22 -24.50 1.14
N SER A 117 -6.98 -24.98 1.11
CA SER A 117 -6.45 -25.84 2.19
C SER A 117 -4.94 -25.81 2.29
N ARG A 118 -4.42 -26.22 3.43
CA ARG A 118 -2.99 -26.52 3.58
C ARG A 118 -2.75 -28.03 3.30
N PRO A 119 -1.64 -28.40 2.63
CA PRO A 119 -0.70 -27.48 1.98
C PRO A 119 -1.36 -26.69 0.85
N CYS A 120 -1.06 -25.41 0.72
CA CYS A 120 -1.65 -24.46 -0.24
C CYS A 120 -1.43 -24.83 -1.73
N TYR A 121 -1.08 -26.07 -2.01
CA TYR A 121 -0.52 -26.56 -3.26
C TYR A 121 -1.37 -27.62 -3.95
N THR A 122 -2.61 -27.81 -3.49
CA THR A 122 -3.52 -28.74 -4.13
C THR A 122 -4.25 -28.05 -5.28
N ASN A 123 -4.44 -28.78 -6.39
CA ASN A 123 -5.08 -28.30 -7.63
C ASN A 123 -6.56 -27.88 -7.50
N ASN A 124 -7.05 -27.60 -6.30
CA ASN A 124 -8.47 -27.35 -6.04
C ASN A 124 -8.74 -25.94 -5.50
N ASN A 125 -8.05 -24.94 -6.10
CA ASN A 125 -8.22 -23.53 -5.71
C ASN A 125 -9.28 -22.81 -6.57
N GLU A 126 -9.83 -23.46 -7.58
CA GLU A 126 -10.78 -22.83 -8.49
C GLU A 126 -12.02 -22.29 -7.77
N GLU A 127 -12.59 -23.10 -6.86
CA GLU A 127 -13.73 -22.64 -6.04
C GLU A 127 -13.40 -21.40 -5.19
N SER A 128 -12.18 -21.34 -4.65
CA SER A 128 -11.74 -20.16 -3.87
C SER A 128 -11.53 -18.94 -4.76
N ARG A 129 -11.00 -19.14 -5.97
CA ARG A 129 -10.87 -18.09 -6.98
C ARG A 129 -12.24 -17.61 -7.46
N MET A 130 -13.22 -18.50 -7.59
CA MET A 130 -14.60 -18.11 -7.89
C MET A 130 -15.17 -17.21 -6.80
N VAL A 131 -14.96 -17.53 -5.52
CA VAL A 131 -15.38 -16.65 -4.42
C VAL A 131 -14.69 -15.28 -4.51
N TRP A 132 -13.39 -15.24 -4.80
CA TRP A 132 -12.70 -13.95 -5.04
C TRP A 132 -13.38 -13.15 -6.16
N LYS A 133 -13.67 -13.82 -7.29
CA LYS A 133 -14.31 -13.16 -8.45
C LYS A 133 -15.71 -12.61 -8.14
N GLU A 134 -16.46 -13.26 -7.28
CA GLU A 134 -17.79 -12.79 -6.83
C GLU A 134 -17.71 -11.41 -6.14
N PHE A 135 -16.60 -11.10 -5.47
CA PHE A 135 -16.42 -9.86 -4.70
C PHE A 135 -15.62 -8.79 -5.46
N TYR A 136 -14.61 -9.19 -6.25
CA TYR A 136 -13.61 -8.28 -6.80
C TYR A 136 -13.49 -8.31 -8.33
N GLY A 137 -14.33 -9.11 -9.01
CA GLY A 137 -14.31 -9.26 -10.44
C GLY A 137 -13.35 -10.33 -10.96
N ASP A 138 -13.31 -10.49 -12.28
CA ASP A 138 -12.64 -11.62 -12.91
C ASP A 138 -11.12 -11.63 -12.81
N SER A 139 -10.50 -10.46 -12.71
CA SER A 139 -9.04 -10.38 -12.68
C SER A 139 -8.49 -10.44 -11.27
N THR A 140 -7.47 -11.30 -11.07
CA THR A 140 -6.69 -11.39 -9.84
C THR A 140 -5.43 -10.55 -9.88
N TYR A 141 -5.13 -9.92 -11.02
CA TYR A 141 -4.04 -8.96 -11.21
C TYR A 141 -4.54 -7.81 -12.10
N TYR A 142 -4.05 -6.63 -11.88
CA TYR A 142 -4.52 -5.42 -12.56
C TYR A 142 -3.51 -4.27 -12.43
N SER A 143 -3.78 -3.18 -13.13
CA SER A 143 -3.02 -1.94 -13.03
C SER A 143 -3.93 -0.72 -13.11
N PHE A 144 -3.46 0.38 -12.55
CA PHE A 144 -4.06 1.70 -12.72
C PHE A 144 -3.00 2.78 -12.68
N THR A 145 -3.35 3.98 -13.11
CA THR A 145 -2.48 5.15 -13.04
C THR A 145 -3.07 6.21 -12.14
N TYR A 146 -2.22 6.88 -11.37
CA TYR A 146 -2.58 8.04 -10.58
C TYR A 146 -1.44 9.05 -10.58
N LYS A 147 -1.72 10.32 -10.92
CA LYS A 147 -0.74 11.42 -11.00
C LYS A 147 0.58 11.01 -11.66
N LYS A 148 0.49 10.47 -12.86
CA LYS A 148 1.63 9.97 -13.66
C LYS A 148 2.48 8.89 -12.96
N CYS A 149 1.92 8.17 -12.02
CA CYS A 149 2.50 6.97 -11.45
C CYS A 149 1.67 5.75 -11.87
N LEU A 150 2.33 4.67 -12.24
CA LEU A 150 1.72 3.39 -12.57
C LEU A 150 1.74 2.48 -11.35
N PHE A 151 0.62 1.86 -11.05
CA PHE A 151 0.45 0.84 -10.02
C PHE A 151 0.17 -0.49 -10.71
N VAL A 152 1.03 -1.48 -10.47
CA VAL A 152 0.92 -2.83 -11.04
C VAL A 152 0.74 -3.81 -9.89
N CYS A 153 -0.43 -4.43 -9.81
CA CYS A 153 -0.78 -5.43 -8.79
C CYS A 153 -0.69 -6.81 -9.40
N LEU A 154 0.19 -7.64 -8.86
CA LEU A 154 0.50 -8.98 -9.38
C LEU A 154 -0.02 -10.07 -8.43
N ASN A 155 -0.52 -11.16 -9.02
CA ASN A 155 -0.93 -12.35 -8.30
C ASN A 155 0.20 -13.39 -8.32
N THR A 156 0.87 -13.59 -7.21
CA THR A 156 1.93 -14.60 -7.04
C THR A 156 1.40 -16.02 -6.82
N MET A 157 0.07 -16.20 -6.81
CA MET A 157 -0.57 -17.50 -6.59
C MET A 157 -1.03 -18.20 -7.87
N GLU A 158 -0.94 -17.57 -9.04
CA GLU A 158 -1.42 -18.18 -10.29
C GLU A 158 -0.62 -19.41 -10.71
N GLY A 159 0.70 -19.34 -10.62
CA GLY A 159 1.59 -20.44 -11.01
C GLY A 159 1.62 -21.60 -10.01
N ARG A 160 1.02 -21.47 -8.83
CA ARG A 160 1.08 -22.49 -7.77
C ARG A 160 0.25 -23.74 -8.02
N ASP A 161 -0.77 -23.65 -8.85
CA ASP A 161 -1.62 -24.80 -9.17
C ASP A 161 -0.87 -25.89 -9.96
N MET A 162 0.30 -25.56 -10.50
CA MET A 162 1.03 -26.46 -11.40
C MET A 162 2.10 -27.30 -10.71
N ARG A 163 2.64 -26.90 -9.55
CA ARG A 163 3.63 -27.70 -8.77
C ARG A 163 3.62 -27.35 -7.28
N PRO A 164 3.66 -28.35 -6.37
CA PRO A 164 3.87 -28.12 -4.95
C PRO A 164 5.19 -27.37 -4.73
N LYS A 165 5.16 -26.27 -3.99
CA LYS A 165 6.31 -25.41 -3.62
C LYS A 165 6.75 -24.33 -4.62
N GLN A 166 6.11 -24.13 -5.75
CA GLN A 166 6.42 -22.95 -6.58
C GLN A 166 5.45 -21.80 -6.26
N VAL A 167 5.99 -20.73 -5.73
CA VAL A 167 5.46 -19.37 -5.83
C VAL A 167 5.61 -19.01 -7.29
N GLY A 168 4.61 -18.41 -7.91
CA GLY A 168 4.83 -18.08 -9.30
C GLY A 168 3.78 -17.19 -9.93
N ILE A 169 4.31 -16.21 -10.62
CA ILE A 169 3.60 -15.44 -11.63
C ILE A 169 3.67 -16.24 -12.92
N THR A 170 2.54 -16.43 -13.61
CA THR A 170 2.50 -17.15 -14.90
C THR A 170 3.19 -16.36 -16.02
N ALA A 171 3.55 -17.07 -17.10
CA ALA A 171 4.12 -16.44 -18.28
C ALA A 171 3.15 -15.43 -18.92
N GLU A 172 1.84 -15.73 -18.90
CA GLU A 172 0.79 -14.86 -19.38
C GLU A 172 0.72 -13.57 -18.58
N GLN A 173 0.79 -13.66 -17.26
CA GLN A 173 0.78 -12.49 -16.39
C GLN A 173 2.03 -11.64 -16.56
N TYR A 174 3.21 -12.25 -16.73
CA TYR A 174 4.43 -11.51 -17.08
C TYR A 174 4.33 -10.83 -18.45
N ALA A 175 3.72 -11.48 -19.45
CA ALA A 175 3.50 -10.88 -20.75
C ALA A 175 2.54 -9.67 -20.65
N TRP A 176 1.46 -9.82 -19.89
CA TRP A 176 0.54 -8.73 -19.58
C TRP A 176 1.26 -7.58 -18.87
N ALA A 177 2.06 -7.86 -17.84
CA ALA A 177 2.79 -6.85 -17.11
C ALA A 177 3.77 -6.08 -18.01
N ARG A 178 4.51 -6.76 -18.89
CA ARG A 178 5.40 -6.10 -19.88
C ARG A 178 4.62 -5.21 -20.83
N LYS A 179 3.47 -5.67 -21.32
CA LYS A 179 2.58 -4.85 -22.18
C LYS A 179 2.10 -3.62 -21.43
N THR A 180 1.60 -3.77 -20.22
CA THR A 180 1.16 -2.67 -19.35
C THR A 180 2.28 -1.64 -19.13
N LEU A 181 3.49 -2.11 -18.87
CA LEU A 181 4.66 -1.23 -18.73
C LEU A 181 4.95 -0.47 -20.03
N ALA A 182 4.90 -1.14 -21.18
CA ALA A 182 5.16 -0.50 -22.47
C ALA A 182 4.10 0.57 -22.81
N GLU A 183 2.83 0.30 -22.52
CA GLU A 183 1.72 1.23 -22.72
C GLU A 183 1.76 2.45 -21.78
N ASN A 184 2.55 2.36 -20.70
CA ASN A 184 2.75 3.41 -19.70
C ASN A 184 4.26 3.78 -19.59
N ALA A 185 4.90 4.03 -20.72
CA ALA A 185 6.34 4.30 -20.79
C ALA A 185 6.75 5.65 -20.18
N ASP A 186 5.85 6.63 -20.18
CA ASP A 186 6.05 8.02 -19.80
C ASP A 186 5.75 8.34 -18.33
N VAL A 187 5.33 7.34 -17.54
CA VAL A 187 5.07 7.56 -16.11
C VAL A 187 6.33 7.91 -15.35
N ARG A 188 6.20 8.78 -14.36
CA ARG A 188 7.33 9.24 -13.53
C ARG A 188 7.81 8.20 -12.52
N TRP A 189 6.95 7.23 -12.15
CA TRP A 189 7.24 6.14 -11.21
C TRP A 189 6.34 4.93 -11.46
N THR A 190 6.86 3.73 -11.15
CA THR A 190 6.09 2.49 -11.17
C THR A 190 6.13 1.86 -9.78
N PHE A 191 4.96 1.61 -9.19
CA PHE A 191 4.80 0.83 -7.98
C PHE A 191 4.35 -0.58 -8.35
N VAL A 192 5.05 -1.59 -7.86
CA VAL A 192 4.67 -3.00 -8.06
C VAL A 192 4.26 -3.58 -6.72
N PHE A 193 3.07 -4.15 -6.68
CA PHE A 193 2.50 -4.81 -5.52
C PHE A 193 2.33 -6.29 -5.79
N MET A 194 2.70 -7.11 -4.82
CA MET A 194 2.48 -8.55 -4.84
C MET A 194 2.39 -9.07 -3.41
N HIS A 195 1.97 -10.31 -3.23
CA HIS A 195 1.91 -10.86 -1.89
C HIS A 195 3.23 -11.51 -1.48
N GLN A 196 3.75 -12.43 -2.31
CA GLN A 196 4.85 -13.30 -1.88
C GLN A 196 6.21 -12.82 -2.38
N PRO A 197 7.11 -12.40 -1.47
CA PRO A 197 8.46 -11.95 -1.83
C PRO A 197 9.36 -13.11 -2.30
N GLY A 198 8.95 -14.36 -2.10
CA GLY A 198 9.65 -15.53 -2.67
C GLY A 198 9.80 -15.48 -4.19
N GLU A 199 8.90 -14.77 -4.88
CA GLU A 199 8.98 -14.53 -6.32
C GLU A 199 10.29 -13.84 -6.73
N TRP A 200 10.82 -12.93 -5.91
CA TRP A 200 12.07 -12.21 -6.19
C TRP A 200 13.31 -13.09 -6.36
N LYS A 201 13.21 -14.36 -5.97
CA LYS A 201 14.28 -15.37 -6.07
C LYS A 201 14.17 -16.22 -7.33
N THR A 202 13.16 -15.98 -8.18
CA THR A 202 12.95 -16.75 -9.41
C THR A 202 13.70 -16.12 -10.60
N ASP A 203 14.15 -16.96 -11.52
CA ASP A 203 14.76 -16.49 -12.78
C ASP A 203 13.77 -15.68 -13.63
N ALA A 204 12.48 -16.01 -13.52
CA ALA A 204 11.40 -15.29 -14.21
C ALA A 204 11.28 -13.85 -13.70
N TRP A 205 11.33 -13.64 -12.39
CA TRP A 205 11.34 -12.31 -11.80
C TRP A 205 12.62 -11.54 -12.18
N GLU A 206 13.77 -12.17 -12.05
CA GLU A 206 15.05 -11.54 -12.43
C GLU A 206 15.06 -11.08 -13.89
N ASN A 207 14.51 -11.91 -14.79
CA ASN A 207 14.32 -11.53 -16.18
C ASN A 207 13.35 -10.34 -16.35
N PHE A 208 12.27 -10.31 -15.57
CA PHE A 208 11.31 -9.22 -15.58
C PHE A 208 11.95 -7.91 -15.07
N GLU A 209 12.73 -7.95 -13.99
CA GLU A 209 13.48 -6.80 -13.48
C GLU A 209 14.46 -6.26 -14.55
N LYS A 210 15.28 -7.12 -15.12
CA LYS A 210 16.34 -6.73 -16.06
C LYS A 210 15.83 -6.23 -17.41
N ASN A 211 14.68 -6.71 -17.85
CA ASN A 211 14.15 -6.42 -19.19
C ASN A 211 12.81 -5.65 -19.16
N GLY A 212 11.88 -6.01 -18.29
CA GLY A 212 10.57 -5.35 -18.18
C GLY A 212 10.63 -4.01 -17.44
N LEU A 213 11.38 -3.97 -16.33
CA LEU A 213 11.53 -2.76 -15.50
C LEU A 213 12.78 -1.93 -15.86
N LYS A 214 13.54 -2.35 -16.87
CA LYS A 214 14.76 -1.67 -17.28
C LYS A 214 14.51 -0.19 -17.61
N GLY A 215 15.33 0.68 -17.02
CA GLY A 215 15.28 2.11 -17.26
C GLY A 215 14.13 2.85 -16.57
N ARG A 216 13.31 2.12 -15.79
CA ARG A 216 12.22 2.73 -15.00
C ARG A 216 12.66 3.06 -13.59
N ARG A 217 12.05 4.07 -13.01
CA ARG A 217 12.06 4.32 -11.56
C ARG A 217 10.92 3.50 -10.96
N TYR A 218 11.23 2.60 -10.01
CA TYR A 218 10.19 1.74 -9.43
C TYR A 218 10.47 1.38 -7.97
N THR A 219 9.43 0.94 -7.29
CA THR A 219 9.45 0.41 -5.92
C THR A 219 8.54 -0.81 -5.86
N VAL A 220 8.95 -1.84 -5.12
CA VAL A 220 8.19 -3.09 -4.96
C VAL A 220 7.76 -3.26 -3.51
N PHE A 221 6.48 -3.62 -3.30
CA PHE A 221 5.90 -3.94 -2.00
C PHE A 221 5.36 -5.37 -2.01
N ALA A 222 5.61 -6.10 -0.91
CA ALA A 222 5.14 -7.47 -0.69
C ALA A 222 4.72 -7.68 0.78
N GLY A 223 4.05 -8.80 1.08
CA GLY A 223 3.64 -9.27 2.40
C GLY A 223 4.13 -10.68 2.72
N ASP A 224 3.23 -11.59 3.13
CA ASP A 224 3.41 -13.05 3.33
C ASP A 224 4.32 -13.45 4.52
N TRP A 225 5.39 -12.72 4.77
CA TRP A 225 6.37 -13.12 5.80
C TRP A 225 6.00 -12.66 7.22
N HIS A 226 5.02 -11.76 7.34
CA HIS A 226 4.61 -11.17 8.61
C HIS A 226 5.74 -10.45 9.37
N GLU A 227 6.84 -10.16 8.70
CA GLU A 227 7.95 -9.36 9.20
C GLU A 227 8.30 -8.25 8.21
N TYR A 228 8.74 -7.12 8.73
CA TYR A 228 9.18 -6.00 7.91
C TYR A 228 10.62 -6.20 7.44
N LEU A 229 10.83 -6.05 6.15
CA LEU A 229 12.15 -6.06 5.54
C LEU A 229 12.25 -4.94 4.50
N HIS A 230 13.37 -4.22 4.49
CA HIS A 230 13.77 -3.36 3.39
C HIS A 230 15.02 -3.93 2.72
N ALA A 231 14.99 -4.04 1.40
CA ALA A 231 16.10 -4.49 0.58
C ALA A 231 16.26 -3.58 -0.63
N ARG A 232 17.47 -3.56 -1.21
CA ARG A 232 17.73 -2.87 -2.48
C ARG A 232 18.20 -3.88 -3.54
N ARG A 233 17.57 -3.78 -4.73
CA ARG A 233 17.93 -4.61 -5.89
C ARG A 233 18.07 -3.68 -7.11
N TYR A 234 19.17 -3.77 -7.82
CA TYR A 234 19.45 -2.94 -9.01
C TYR A 234 19.22 -1.43 -8.78
N GLY A 235 19.50 -0.95 -7.56
CA GLY A 235 19.31 0.46 -7.19
C GLY A 235 17.88 0.85 -6.80
N HIS A 236 16.92 -0.08 -6.77
CA HIS A 236 15.52 0.14 -6.44
C HIS A 236 15.16 -0.46 -5.08
N ASP A 237 14.17 0.14 -4.42
CA ASP A 237 13.75 -0.25 -3.08
C ASP A 237 12.64 -1.32 -3.14
N TYR A 238 12.81 -2.34 -2.30
CA TYR A 238 11.93 -3.49 -2.12
C TYR A 238 11.55 -3.59 -0.64
N TYR A 239 10.25 -3.66 -0.37
CA TYR A 239 9.71 -3.74 0.98
C TYR A 239 8.89 -5.02 1.14
N VAL A 240 9.16 -5.79 2.19
CA VAL A 240 8.21 -6.74 2.75
C VAL A 240 7.56 -6.05 3.94
N LEU A 241 6.24 -6.05 3.99
CA LEU A 241 5.49 -5.42 5.06
C LEU A 241 5.15 -6.46 6.13
N SER A 242 5.09 -6.03 7.40
CA SER A 242 4.69 -6.89 8.50
C SER A 242 3.18 -7.11 8.48
N VAL A 243 2.45 -6.81 9.53
CA VAL A 243 1.02 -7.16 9.64
C VAL A 243 0.17 -5.98 10.12
N ALA A 244 -1.14 -6.10 9.91
CA ALA A 244 -2.16 -5.30 10.57
C ALA A 244 -3.22 -6.25 11.17
N GLY A 245 -2.79 -7.07 12.14
CA GLY A 245 -3.62 -8.05 12.84
C GLY A 245 -3.26 -9.52 12.55
N GLY A 246 -2.28 -9.77 11.70
CA GLY A 246 -1.78 -11.12 11.46
C GLY A 246 -1.05 -11.73 12.67
N VAL A 247 -0.76 -13.02 12.59
CA VAL A 247 -0.01 -13.74 13.61
C VAL A 247 1.49 -13.57 13.41
N SER A 248 2.28 -13.79 14.48
CA SER A 248 3.73 -13.86 14.37
C SER A 248 4.17 -15.04 13.50
N ALA A 249 5.10 -14.79 12.58
CA ALA A 249 5.75 -15.84 11.80
C ALA A 249 6.89 -16.52 12.59
N ASN A 250 7.55 -15.80 13.47
CA ASN A 250 8.78 -16.22 14.14
C ASN A 250 8.58 -16.66 15.59
N ASN A 251 7.52 -16.20 16.27
CA ASN A 251 7.24 -16.60 17.65
C ASN A 251 6.57 -17.98 17.71
N LYS A 252 7.39 -19.01 17.89
CA LYS A 252 6.92 -20.41 17.94
C LYS A 252 6.16 -20.75 19.24
N GLU A 253 6.41 -20.02 20.33
CA GLU A 253 5.77 -20.26 21.63
C GLU A 253 4.37 -19.67 21.67
N ASP A 254 4.23 -18.45 21.15
CA ASP A 254 2.94 -17.78 21.03
C ASP A 254 2.83 -16.99 19.72
N SER A 255 2.31 -17.65 18.69
CA SER A 255 2.12 -17.03 17.36
C SER A 255 1.17 -15.82 17.36
N LYS A 256 0.43 -15.59 18.44
CA LYS A 256 -0.47 -14.43 18.58
C LYS A 256 0.24 -13.20 19.14
N THR A 257 1.46 -13.35 19.62
CA THR A 257 2.26 -12.24 20.16
C THR A 257 3.38 -11.92 19.17
N LEU A 258 3.43 -10.67 18.69
CA LEU A 258 4.52 -10.19 17.83
C LEU A 258 5.76 -9.95 18.69
N LEU A 259 6.93 -10.32 18.15
CA LEU A 259 8.21 -10.16 18.85
C LEU A 259 8.64 -8.69 19.00
N GLY A 260 8.22 -7.83 18.09
CA GLY A 260 8.50 -6.40 18.13
C GLY A 260 9.24 -5.88 16.88
N PRO A 261 9.32 -4.55 16.72
CA PRO A 261 9.92 -3.93 15.54
C PRO A 261 11.39 -4.28 15.31
N GLU A 262 12.13 -4.57 16.37
CA GLU A 262 13.54 -5.01 16.32
C GLU A 262 13.72 -6.38 15.66
N TYR A 263 12.66 -7.17 15.60
CA TYR A 263 12.57 -8.45 14.86
C TYR A 263 11.79 -8.31 13.54
N GLY A 264 11.39 -7.08 13.15
CA GLY A 264 10.56 -6.83 11.99
C GLY A 264 9.06 -7.11 12.20
N GLU A 265 8.65 -7.61 13.37
CA GLU A 265 7.24 -7.95 13.63
C GLU A 265 6.52 -6.81 14.36
N MET A 266 5.55 -6.19 13.69
CA MET A 266 4.78 -5.08 14.25
C MET A 266 3.43 -4.92 13.54
N ASP A 267 2.41 -4.51 14.30
CA ASP A 267 1.17 -3.99 13.69
C ASP A 267 1.41 -2.57 13.21
N HIS A 268 1.30 -2.35 11.89
CA HIS A 268 1.59 -1.06 11.30
C HIS A 268 0.73 -0.73 10.06
N ILE A 269 0.82 0.51 9.65
CA ILE A 269 0.43 1.00 8.32
C ILE A 269 1.69 1.53 7.67
N THR A 270 1.91 1.23 6.40
CA THR A 270 2.95 1.90 5.61
C THR A 270 2.34 3.14 4.95
N TRP A 271 2.95 4.28 5.21
CA TRP A 271 2.58 5.57 4.62
C TRP A 271 3.56 5.95 3.53
N VAL A 272 3.07 6.19 2.34
CA VAL A 272 3.91 6.57 1.20
C VAL A 272 3.55 7.98 0.76
N THR A 273 4.52 8.87 0.79
CA THR A 273 4.43 10.21 0.19
C THR A 273 5.19 10.20 -1.13
N MET A 274 4.49 10.28 -2.24
CA MET A 274 5.10 10.40 -3.55
C MET A 274 5.46 11.87 -3.80
N THR A 275 6.73 12.13 -4.00
CA THR A 275 7.27 13.46 -4.32
C THR A 275 7.83 13.49 -5.73
N LYS A 276 8.29 14.65 -6.20
CA LYS A 276 9.00 14.79 -7.49
C LYS A 276 10.29 13.95 -7.55
N ASP A 277 10.93 13.72 -6.40
CA ASP A 277 12.20 13.00 -6.32
C ASP A 277 12.01 11.47 -6.16
N GLY A 278 10.81 11.04 -5.81
CA GLY A 278 10.42 9.65 -5.59
C GLY A 278 9.60 9.46 -4.32
N PRO A 279 9.25 8.20 -3.99
CA PRO A 279 8.48 7.89 -2.79
C PRO A 279 9.32 8.02 -1.52
N VAL A 280 8.73 8.62 -0.50
CA VAL A 280 9.19 8.57 0.88
C VAL A 280 8.30 7.59 1.62
N VAL A 281 8.88 6.53 2.16
CA VAL A 281 8.17 5.44 2.83
C VAL A 281 8.36 5.54 4.33
N ALA A 282 7.28 5.54 5.10
CA ALA A 282 7.29 5.55 6.56
C ALA A 282 6.39 4.45 7.11
N ASN A 283 6.87 3.74 8.14
CA ASN A 283 6.06 2.77 8.87
C ASN A 283 5.49 3.42 10.14
N LEU A 284 4.18 3.40 10.27
CA LEU A 284 3.45 4.00 11.36
C LEU A 284 2.86 2.89 12.23
N LYS A 285 3.42 2.67 13.40
CA LYS A 285 2.89 1.70 14.36
C LYS A 285 1.49 2.10 14.81
N LEU A 286 0.60 1.15 14.93
CA LEU A 286 -0.81 1.42 15.27
C LEU A 286 -0.99 2.00 16.66
N ASP A 287 -0.10 1.70 17.60
CA ASP A 287 -0.10 2.22 18.96
C ASP A 287 0.42 3.66 19.09
N GLY A 288 0.95 4.24 18.01
CA GLY A 288 1.48 5.61 17.96
C GLY A 288 0.59 6.63 17.24
N ILE A 289 -0.58 6.23 16.73
CA ILE A 289 -1.49 7.11 15.98
C ILE A 289 -2.78 7.31 16.80
N PHE A 290 -3.04 8.53 17.23
CA PHE A 290 -4.18 8.86 18.08
C PHE A 290 -5.03 9.96 17.44
N ALA A 291 -6.34 9.92 17.68
CA ALA A 291 -7.25 11.01 17.31
C ALA A 291 -6.97 12.26 18.16
N GLY A 292 -7.34 13.43 17.66
CA GLY A 292 -7.11 14.70 18.37
C GLY A 292 -7.82 14.81 19.73
N ASP A 293 -8.90 14.06 19.91
CA ASP A 293 -9.69 13.97 21.15
C ASP A 293 -9.31 12.75 22.01
N TYR A 294 -8.16 12.11 21.75
CA TYR A 294 -7.73 10.87 22.42
C TYR A 294 -7.73 10.96 23.95
N LEU A 295 -7.39 12.10 24.50
CA LEU A 295 -7.37 12.37 25.93
C LEU A 295 -8.54 13.23 26.40
N ASP A 296 -9.62 13.31 25.62
CA ASP A 296 -10.85 13.95 26.09
C ASP A 296 -11.35 13.23 27.35
N GLN A 297 -11.57 14.01 28.42
CA GLN A 297 -11.93 13.47 29.74
C GLN A 297 -13.27 12.71 29.73
N SER A 298 -14.15 13.00 28.79
CA SER A 298 -15.42 12.29 28.61
C SER A 298 -15.22 10.86 28.07
N ASN A 299 -14.11 10.59 27.38
CA ASN A 299 -13.81 9.34 26.69
C ASN A 299 -12.76 8.47 27.38
N THR A 300 -12.08 8.98 28.41
CA THR A 300 -11.01 8.23 29.07
C THR A 300 -11.51 7.53 30.32
N LYS A 301 -11.09 6.26 30.49
CA LYS A 301 -11.23 5.51 31.74
C LYS A 301 -10.09 5.81 32.72
N ALA A 302 -9.13 6.63 32.33
CA ALA A 302 -8.05 7.05 33.20
C ALA A 302 -8.58 8.00 34.27
N PRO A 303 -8.09 7.93 35.51
CA PRO A 303 -8.46 8.89 36.53
C PRO A 303 -8.07 10.30 36.03
N PRO A 304 -8.93 11.32 36.29
CA PRO A 304 -8.67 12.66 35.83
C PRO A 304 -7.30 13.11 36.33
N ARG A 305 -6.38 13.41 35.41
CA ARG A 305 -5.13 14.08 35.78
C ARG A 305 -5.55 15.43 36.34
N LYS A 306 -5.20 15.70 37.57
CA LYS A 306 -5.33 17.04 38.14
C LYS A 306 -4.30 17.92 37.41
N TRP A 307 -4.71 18.53 36.31
CA TRP A 307 -4.00 19.64 35.74
C TRP A 307 -4.15 20.80 36.75
N LYS A 308 -3.19 20.99 37.58
CA LYS A 308 -3.00 22.31 38.16
C LYS A 308 -2.50 23.19 37.02
N VAL A 309 -3.44 23.85 36.36
CA VAL A 309 -3.14 25.04 35.61
C VAL A 309 -3.03 26.12 36.66
N ASP A 310 -1.84 26.33 37.19
CA ASP A 310 -1.53 27.54 37.91
C ASP A 310 -1.64 28.64 36.84
N ARG A 311 -2.78 29.30 36.80
CA ARG A 311 -2.98 30.54 36.08
C ARG A 311 -2.66 31.61 37.10
N ASP A 312 -1.45 32.13 37.04
CA ASP A 312 -1.14 33.46 37.50
C ASP A 312 -1.56 34.49 36.47
#